data_be405f8fd588abeb38f5c42c91a2ea9e
#
_entry.id   be405f8fd588abeb38f5c42c91a2ea9e
#
_cell.length_a   1.000
_cell.length_b   1.000
_cell.length_c   1.000
_cell.angle_alpha   90.00
_cell.angle_beta   90.00
_cell.angle_gamma   90.00
#
_symmetry.space_group_name_H-M   'P 1'
#
loop_
_entity.id
_entity.type
_entity.pdbx_description
1 polymer ?
#
loop_
_entity_poly.entity_id
_entity_poly.type
_entity_poly.pdbx_seq_one_letter_code
_entity_poly.pdbx_strand_id
1 'polypeptide(L)'
;MHGDRTDRKKARLKYVLDAWGFEKFLSEVEKEYKQPLRKVSKERFVQPNNVDRWAHVDVHSQKQPGLIYVGVVLPVGRITSHQCRGLAKIASRFGSGSIRLTVWQNLIIPDIAKEDIKAVQLAIEELGLDWRASSFRAGLVACTGSAGCKFAAADTKKHSMILAEYLEDRFDLDQPINIHFTGCHHSCAQHAIGDIGLIATKVEVGEEMVEGYDVLVGGRTGIDFAIGHKLYESVAFTDLPSIIESILETFVDNRNEGESFADFSKRSDLFDPQSGGPTFAARNMSKVQMELKLP
;
A
#
# COMPACT_ATOMS: atom_id res chain seq x y z
N MET A 1 20.40 -23.88 14.46
CA MET A 1 19.53 -22.72 14.37
C MET A 1 20.19 -21.59 15.13
N HIS A 2 20.52 -20.54 14.43
CA HIS A 2 21.18 -19.36 15.00
C HIS A 2 20.16 -18.23 15.09
N GLY A 3 20.11 -17.52 16.18
CA GLY A 3 19.19 -16.43 16.46
C GLY A 3 18.41 -16.64 17.75
N ASP A 4 18.20 -15.57 18.47
CA ASP A 4 17.45 -15.62 19.72
C ASP A 4 15.97 -15.83 19.42
N ARG A 5 15.43 -16.96 19.86
CA ARG A 5 14.00 -17.33 19.71
C ARG A 5 13.25 -17.24 21.03
N THR A 6 13.89 -16.86 22.09
CA THR A 6 13.29 -16.71 23.43
C THR A 6 12.40 -15.45 23.47
N ASP A 7 12.81 -14.41 22.75
CA ASP A 7 12.00 -13.20 22.55
C ASP A 7 11.48 -13.13 21.10
N ARG A 8 10.18 -13.32 20.92
CA ARG A 8 9.52 -13.24 19.59
C ARG A 8 9.69 -11.89 18.91
N LYS A 9 9.90 -10.81 19.65
CA LYS A 9 10.14 -9.47 19.09
C LYS A 9 11.52 -9.37 18.46
N LYS A 10 12.48 -10.19 18.91
CA LYS A 10 13.87 -10.24 18.43
C LYS A 10 14.17 -11.41 17.49
N ALA A 11 13.20 -12.30 17.23
CA ALA A 11 13.37 -13.48 16.38
C ALA A 11 13.24 -13.16 14.87
N ARG A 12 13.88 -12.09 14.39
CA ARG A 12 13.87 -11.69 12.98
C ARG A 12 15.29 -11.62 12.42
N LEU A 13 15.41 -11.85 11.11
CA LEU A 13 16.68 -11.87 10.39
C LEU A 13 17.54 -10.63 10.64
N LYS A 14 16.94 -9.45 10.74
CA LYS A 14 17.66 -8.20 10.99
C LYS A 14 18.55 -8.27 12.23
N TYR A 15 18.07 -8.88 13.31
CA TYR A 15 18.86 -8.99 14.55
C TYR A 15 20.06 -9.95 14.42
N VAL A 16 19.94 -10.95 13.55
CA VAL A 16 21.07 -11.83 13.21
C VAL A 16 22.09 -11.05 12.38
N LEU A 17 21.64 -10.26 11.40
CA LEU A 17 22.51 -9.40 10.59
C LEU A 17 23.21 -8.32 11.42
N ASP A 18 22.49 -7.71 12.36
CA ASP A 18 23.04 -6.71 13.28
C ASP A 18 24.13 -7.32 14.19
N ALA A 19 23.92 -8.56 14.67
CA ALA A 19 24.87 -9.25 15.56
C ALA A 19 26.06 -9.86 14.82
N TRP A 20 25.88 -10.35 13.61
CA TRP A 20 26.91 -11.09 12.86
C TRP A 20 27.62 -10.25 11.81
N GLY A 21 26.97 -9.25 11.28
CA GLY A 21 27.33 -8.61 10.03
C GLY A 21 27.03 -9.47 8.80
N PHE A 22 26.99 -8.81 7.66
CA PHE A 22 26.59 -9.43 6.39
C PHE A 22 27.54 -10.54 5.92
N GLU A 23 28.85 -10.33 6.06
CA GLU A 23 29.88 -11.29 5.59
C GLU A 23 29.81 -12.62 6.37
N LYS A 24 29.68 -12.55 7.70
CA LYS A 24 29.52 -13.76 8.50
C LYS A 24 28.21 -14.47 8.16
N PHE A 25 27.13 -13.73 7.97
CA PHE A 25 25.84 -14.30 7.56
C PHE A 25 25.97 -15.07 6.23
N LEU A 26 26.60 -14.47 5.20
CA LEU A 26 26.82 -15.13 3.92
C LEU A 26 27.68 -16.39 4.08
N SER A 27 28.76 -16.33 4.86
CA SER A 27 29.62 -17.49 5.11
C SER A 27 28.86 -18.66 5.72
N GLU A 28 27.96 -18.41 6.67
CA GLU A 28 27.12 -19.46 7.27
C GLU A 28 26.07 -19.99 6.27
N VAL A 29 25.50 -19.13 5.41
CA VAL A 29 24.61 -19.55 4.33
C VAL A 29 25.33 -20.48 3.34
N GLU A 30 26.57 -20.14 2.94
CA GLU A 30 27.37 -20.95 2.01
C GLU A 30 27.73 -22.32 2.61
N LYS A 31 28.00 -22.38 3.93
CA LYS A 31 28.25 -23.63 4.65
C LYS A 31 27.04 -24.57 4.59
N GLU A 32 25.84 -24.04 4.87
CA GLU A 32 24.59 -24.81 4.82
C GLU A 32 24.21 -25.18 3.39
N TYR A 33 24.43 -24.27 2.44
CA TYR A 33 24.17 -24.52 1.02
C TYR A 33 25.20 -25.46 0.37
N LYS A 34 26.33 -25.69 1.05
CA LYS A 34 27.46 -26.59 0.67
C LYS A 34 28.14 -26.22 -0.64
N GLN A 35 28.00 -24.98 -1.08
CA GLN A 35 28.70 -24.40 -2.22
C GLN A 35 28.70 -22.86 -2.14
N PRO A 36 29.68 -22.19 -2.76
CA PRO A 36 29.75 -20.74 -2.76
C PRO A 36 28.57 -20.13 -3.51
N LEU A 37 28.04 -19.02 -3.01
CA LEU A 37 27.01 -18.24 -3.69
C LEU A 37 27.62 -17.51 -4.91
N ARG A 38 26.95 -17.60 -6.04
CA ARG A 38 27.37 -16.90 -7.25
C ARG A 38 27.15 -15.39 -7.07
N LYS A 39 28.24 -14.65 -6.95
CA LYS A 39 28.21 -13.19 -6.91
C LYS A 39 27.86 -12.63 -8.30
N VAL A 40 26.89 -11.74 -8.36
CA VAL A 40 26.56 -11.01 -9.59
C VAL A 40 27.31 -9.68 -9.56
N SER A 41 28.01 -9.36 -10.64
CA SER A 41 28.71 -8.09 -10.77
C SER A 41 27.72 -6.91 -10.85
N LYS A 42 28.11 -5.74 -10.37
CA LYS A 42 27.24 -4.53 -10.39
C LYS A 42 26.79 -4.16 -11.80
N GLU A 43 27.62 -4.43 -12.81
CA GLU A 43 27.34 -4.13 -14.23
C GLU A 43 26.23 -5.03 -14.80
N ARG A 44 25.98 -6.19 -14.19
CA ARG A 44 24.86 -7.10 -14.53
C ARG A 44 23.57 -6.78 -13.78
N PHE A 45 23.62 -5.82 -12.89
CA PHE A 45 22.43 -5.36 -12.19
C PHE A 45 21.63 -4.49 -13.19
N VAL A 46 20.70 -5.14 -13.89
CA VAL A 46 19.71 -4.40 -14.68
C VAL A 46 18.84 -3.64 -13.68
N GLN A 47 19.01 -2.34 -13.63
CA GLN A 47 18.10 -1.50 -12.87
C GLN A 47 16.69 -1.71 -13.43
N PRO A 48 15.68 -2.09 -12.62
CA PRO A 48 14.31 -2.12 -13.10
C PRO A 48 13.98 -0.71 -13.61
N ASN A 49 13.41 -0.63 -14.81
CA ASN A 49 12.83 0.62 -15.31
C ASN A 49 11.84 1.18 -14.30
N ASN A 50 11.54 2.47 -14.38
CA ASN A 50 10.49 3.09 -13.57
C ASN A 50 9.27 2.18 -13.51
N VAL A 51 8.90 1.79 -12.30
CA VAL A 51 7.76 0.91 -12.07
C VAL A 51 6.51 1.71 -12.42
N ASP A 52 5.77 1.26 -13.43
CA ASP A 52 4.45 1.79 -13.72
C ASP A 52 3.53 1.45 -12.53
N ARG A 53 3.14 2.47 -11.78
CA ARG A 53 2.32 2.33 -10.59
C ARG A 53 0.86 1.93 -10.91
N TRP A 54 0.44 2.10 -12.16
CA TRP A 54 -0.87 1.69 -12.67
C TRP A 54 -0.89 0.25 -13.22
N ALA A 55 0.27 -0.40 -13.39
CA ALA A 55 0.40 -1.69 -14.07
C ALA A 55 -0.44 -2.84 -13.48
N HIS A 56 -1.02 -2.69 -12.31
CA HIS A 56 -1.86 -3.72 -11.67
C HIS A 56 -3.37 -3.41 -11.69
N VAL A 57 -3.77 -2.33 -12.35
CA VAL A 57 -5.17 -1.93 -12.60
C VAL A 57 -5.29 -1.52 -14.05
N ASP A 58 -6.52 -1.39 -14.58
CA ASP A 58 -6.77 -1.05 -15.97
C ASP A 58 -6.33 -2.13 -16.99
N VAL A 59 -6.28 -1.78 -18.27
CA VAL A 59 -5.99 -2.65 -19.41
C VAL A 59 -4.61 -2.37 -19.95
N HIS A 60 -3.78 -3.40 -20.02
CA HIS A 60 -2.40 -3.28 -20.47
C HIS A 60 -2.05 -4.30 -21.55
N SER A 61 -1.21 -3.89 -22.49
CA SER A 61 -0.67 -4.80 -23.51
C SER A 61 0.33 -5.78 -22.90
N GLN A 62 0.28 -7.03 -23.30
CA GLN A 62 1.28 -8.03 -22.94
C GLN A 62 2.44 -8.02 -23.95
N LYS A 63 3.51 -8.73 -23.60
CA LYS A 63 4.63 -8.97 -24.52
C LYS A 63 4.22 -9.84 -25.71
N GLN A 64 3.23 -10.69 -25.55
CA GLN A 64 2.66 -11.53 -26.60
C GLN A 64 1.78 -10.67 -27.52
N PRO A 65 2.04 -10.68 -28.84
CA PRO A 65 1.25 -9.90 -29.79
C PRO A 65 -0.23 -10.25 -29.74
N GLY A 66 -1.10 -9.23 -29.74
CA GLY A 66 -2.56 -9.42 -29.73
C GLY A 66 -3.17 -9.72 -28.37
N LEU A 67 -2.36 -9.97 -27.34
CA LEU A 67 -2.85 -10.24 -25.99
C LEU A 67 -2.70 -9.03 -25.07
N ILE A 68 -3.63 -8.96 -24.14
CA ILE A 68 -3.66 -7.97 -23.06
C ILE A 68 -3.86 -8.66 -21.71
N TYR A 69 -3.67 -7.93 -20.63
CA TYR A 69 -4.18 -8.28 -19.32
C TYR A 69 -5.08 -7.17 -18.77
N VAL A 70 -6.01 -7.54 -17.91
CA VAL A 70 -6.90 -6.62 -17.21
C VAL A 70 -6.63 -6.73 -15.72
N GLY A 71 -6.33 -5.60 -15.09
CA GLY A 71 -6.26 -5.47 -13.64
C GLY A 71 -7.67 -5.38 -13.07
N VAL A 72 -7.94 -6.03 -11.95
CA VAL A 72 -9.22 -5.98 -11.23
C VAL A 72 -8.98 -5.40 -9.85
N VAL A 73 -9.69 -4.32 -9.55
CA VAL A 73 -9.60 -3.62 -8.28
C VAL A 73 -10.46 -4.33 -7.24
N LEU A 74 -9.83 -4.75 -6.15
CA LEU A 74 -10.52 -5.37 -5.04
C LEU A 74 -10.58 -4.38 -3.86
N PRO A 75 -11.74 -4.25 -3.19
CA PRO A 75 -11.82 -3.39 -1.99
C PRO A 75 -10.85 -3.88 -0.90
N VAL A 76 -9.62 -3.31 -0.88
CA VAL A 76 -8.51 -3.69 0.01
C VAL A 76 -8.30 -5.21 0.12
N GLY A 77 -8.32 -5.89 -1.03
CA GLY A 77 -8.13 -7.33 -1.12
C GLY A 77 -9.31 -8.19 -0.61
N ARG A 78 -10.48 -7.60 -0.36
CA ARG A 78 -11.70 -8.35 0.00
C ARG A 78 -12.47 -8.80 -1.23
N ILE A 79 -12.89 -10.05 -1.21
CA ILE A 79 -13.64 -10.67 -2.31
C ILE A 79 -14.63 -11.67 -1.72
N THR A 80 -15.85 -11.67 -2.24
CA THR A 80 -16.86 -12.67 -1.89
C THR A 80 -16.64 -13.97 -2.67
N SER A 81 -17.20 -15.08 -2.18
CA SER A 81 -17.14 -16.35 -2.90
C SER A 81 -17.87 -16.31 -4.25
N HIS A 82 -18.89 -15.45 -4.40
CA HIS A 82 -19.58 -15.21 -5.67
C HIS A 82 -18.65 -14.51 -6.66
N GLN A 83 -18.00 -13.41 -6.25
CA GLN A 83 -17.04 -12.68 -7.07
C GLN A 83 -15.84 -13.56 -7.46
N CYS A 84 -15.29 -14.35 -6.52
CA CYS A 84 -14.19 -15.28 -6.81
C CYS A 84 -14.56 -16.29 -7.90
N ARG A 85 -15.76 -16.91 -7.83
CA ARG A 85 -16.25 -17.82 -8.87
C ARG A 85 -16.51 -17.10 -10.19
N GLY A 86 -17.02 -15.88 -10.16
CA GLY A 86 -17.24 -15.06 -11.34
C GLY A 86 -15.93 -14.74 -12.07
N LEU A 87 -14.92 -14.27 -11.33
CA LEU A 87 -13.59 -13.98 -11.88
C LEU A 87 -12.91 -15.24 -12.47
N ALA A 88 -13.07 -16.41 -11.83
CA ALA A 88 -12.57 -17.68 -12.38
C ALA A 88 -13.24 -18.02 -13.71
N LYS A 89 -14.56 -17.76 -13.85
CA LYS A 89 -15.28 -17.96 -15.13
C LYS A 89 -14.80 -16.97 -16.19
N ILE A 90 -14.59 -15.70 -15.86
CA ILE A 90 -14.07 -14.69 -16.78
C ILE A 90 -12.66 -15.12 -17.27
N ALA A 91 -11.76 -15.48 -16.35
CA ALA A 91 -10.41 -15.93 -16.70
C ALA A 91 -10.42 -17.18 -17.61
N SER A 92 -11.31 -18.15 -17.36
CA SER A 92 -11.42 -19.37 -18.17
C SER A 92 -12.09 -19.14 -19.53
N ARG A 93 -12.99 -18.16 -19.63
CA ARG A 93 -13.73 -17.89 -20.87
C ARG A 93 -12.94 -17.01 -21.84
N PHE A 94 -12.27 -15.97 -21.32
CA PHE A 94 -11.66 -14.92 -22.14
C PHE A 94 -10.14 -14.93 -22.12
N GLY A 95 -9.51 -15.62 -21.16
CA GLY A 95 -8.06 -15.73 -21.02
C GLY A 95 -7.59 -17.18 -20.95
N SER A 96 -6.39 -17.37 -20.39
CA SER A 96 -5.79 -18.70 -20.22
C SER A 96 -6.33 -19.51 -19.02
N GLY A 97 -7.32 -19.02 -18.31
CA GLY A 97 -7.81 -19.60 -17.05
C GLY A 97 -6.94 -19.23 -15.83
N SER A 98 -5.94 -18.39 -16.03
CA SER A 98 -5.02 -17.97 -14.97
C SER A 98 -5.48 -16.66 -14.31
N ILE A 99 -5.22 -16.54 -13.02
CA ILE A 99 -5.36 -15.29 -12.25
C ILE A 99 -4.04 -15.05 -11.50
N ARG A 100 -3.56 -13.81 -11.49
CA ARG A 100 -2.37 -13.41 -10.75
C ARG A 100 -2.73 -12.42 -9.66
N LEU A 101 -2.31 -12.70 -8.42
CA LEU A 101 -2.47 -11.77 -7.30
C LEU A 101 -1.34 -10.74 -7.33
N THR A 102 -1.66 -9.50 -6.98
CA THR A 102 -0.69 -8.40 -6.91
C THR A 102 -0.34 -8.05 -5.47
N VAL A 103 0.79 -7.40 -5.27
CA VAL A 103 1.19 -6.88 -3.95
C VAL A 103 0.29 -5.74 -3.45
N TRP A 104 -0.46 -5.12 -4.36
CA TRP A 104 -1.45 -4.07 -4.08
C TRP A 104 -2.82 -4.60 -3.68
N GLN A 105 -2.90 -5.89 -3.31
CA GLN A 105 -4.13 -6.57 -2.93
C GLN A 105 -5.21 -6.61 -4.03
N ASN A 106 -4.81 -6.43 -5.28
CA ASN A 106 -5.62 -6.55 -6.48
C ASN A 106 -5.30 -7.87 -7.20
N LEU A 107 -5.93 -8.13 -8.33
CA LEU A 107 -5.61 -9.27 -9.19
C LEU A 107 -5.55 -8.88 -10.68
N ILE A 108 -4.90 -9.72 -11.45
CA ILE A 108 -4.77 -9.56 -12.91
C ILE A 108 -5.32 -10.80 -13.59
N ILE A 109 -6.13 -10.61 -14.63
CA ILE A 109 -6.56 -11.65 -15.57
C ILE A 109 -5.73 -11.48 -16.84
N PRO A 110 -4.79 -12.38 -17.15
CA PRO A 110 -3.94 -12.28 -18.32
C PRO A 110 -4.52 -13.03 -19.53
N ASP A 111 -3.81 -12.88 -20.65
CA ASP A 111 -3.98 -13.63 -21.89
C ASP A 111 -5.34 -13.42 -22.56
N ILE A 112 -5.90 -12.23 -22.45
CA ILE A 112 -7.16 -11.82 -23.03
C ILE A 112 -6.90 -11.31 -24.47
N ALA A 113 -7.71 -11.71 -25.45
CA ALA A 113 -7.67 -11.16 -26.78
C ALA A 113 -8.16 -9.71 -26.78
N LYS A 114 -7.53 -8.82 -27.58
CA LYS A 114 -7.89 -7.40 -27.63
C LYS A 114 -9.36 -7.13 -27.97
N GLU A 115 -9.95 -7.94 -28.81
CA GLU A 115 -11.34 -7.89 -29.22
C GLU A 115 -12.32 -8.17 -28.08
N ASP A 116 -11.91 -8.91 -27.05
CA ASP A 116 -12.74 -9.29 -25.91
C ASP A 116 -12.74 -8.27 -24.77
N ILE A 117 -11.96 -7.18 -24.87
CA ILE A 117 -11.80 -6.18 -23.80
C ILE A 117 -13.15 -5.73 -23.21
N LYS A 118 -14.08 -5.30 -24.09
CA LYS A 118 -15.38 -4.78 -23.63
C LYS A 118 -16.22 -5.82 -22.91
N ALA A 119 -16.18 -7.07 -23.38
CA ALA A 119 -16.92 -8.15 -22.75
C ALA A 119 -16.36 -8.49 -21.36
N VAL A 120 -15.03 -8.45 -21.21
CA VAL A 120 -14.36 -8.67 -19.91
C VAL A 120 -14.66 -7.53 -18.93
N GLN A 121 -14.58 -6.28 -19.38
CA GLN A 121 -14.90 -5.11 -18.55
C GLN A 121 -16.33 -5.19 -18.02
N LEU A 122 -17.32 -5.42 -18.88
CA LEU A 122 -18.70 -5.57 -18.47
C LEU A 122 -18.91 -6.74 -17.49
N ALA A 123 -18.26 -7.88 -17.75
CA ALA A 123 -18.38 -9.04 -16.87
C ALA A 123 -17.75 -8.79 -15.46
N ILE A 124 -16.72 -7.96 -15.37
CA ILE A 124 -16.15 -7.51 -14.08
C ILE A 124 -17.13 -6.58 -13.36
N GLU A 125 -17.70 -5.61 -14.06
CA GLU A 125 -18.69 -4.66 -13.54
C GLU A 125 -19.97 -5.35 -13.05
N GLU A 126 -20.45 -6.38 -13.76
CA GLU A 126 -21.58 -7.23 -13.34
C GLU A 126 -21.34 -7.96 -12.00
N LEU A 127 -20.09 -8.19 -11.63
CA LEU A 127 -19.72 -8.74 -10.33
C LEU A 127 -19.66 -7.67 -9.21
N GLY A 128 -19.96 -6.41 -9.52
CA GLY A 128 -19.78 -5.29 -8.58
C GLY A 128 -18.31 -5.01 -8.26
N LEU A 129 -17.40 -5.29 -9.20
CA LEU A 129 -15.99 -4.96 -9.14
C LEU A 129 -15.65 -3.95 -10.23
N ASP A 130 -14.49 -3.30 -10.11
CA ASP A 130 -13.99 -2.38 -11.12
C ASP A 130 -12.65 -2.87 -11.67
N TRP A 131 -12.35 -2.49 -12.90
CA TRP A 131 -11.07 -2.67 -13.56
C TRP A 131 -10.25 -1.37 -13.55
N ARG A 132 -10.89 -0.23 -13.27
CA ARG A 132 -10.25 1.08 -13.08
C ARG A 132 -10.13 1.39 -11.60
N ALA A 133 -9.14 2.18 -11.24
CA ALA A 133 -8.98 2.69 -9.88
C ALA A 133 -8.73 4.21 -9.90
N SER A 134 -9.17 4.88 -8.85
CA SER A 134 -8.67 6.21 -8.55
C SER A 134 -7.19 6.15 -8.14
N SER A 135 -6.52 7.29 -8.13
CA SER A 135 -5.14 7.41 -7.63
C SER A 135 -4.97 6.91 -6.19
N PHE A 136 -6.04 6.92 -5.39
CA PHE A 136 -6.02 6.40 -4.03
C PHE A 136 -6.26 4.89 -3.97
N ARG A 137 -7.28 4.37 -4.67
CA ARG A 137 -7.57 2.92 -4.65
C ARG A 137 -6.49 2.09 -5.30
N ALA A 138 -5.80 2.63 -6.31
CA ALA A 138 -4.66 1.96 -6.92
C ALA A 138 -3.51 1.74 -5.94
N GLY A 139 -3.27 2.67 -5.00
CA GLY A 139 -2.19 2.60 -4.01
C GLY A 139 -2.60 2.15 -2.61
N LEU A 140 -3.87 1.74 -2.40
CA LEU A 140 -4.40 1.43 -1.08
C LEU A 140 -4.09 0.01 -0.65
N VAL A 141 -3.38 -0.13 0.49
CA VAL A 141 -3.06 -1.44 1.08
C VAL A 141 -3.45 -1.47 2.55
N ALA A 142 -4.25 -2.45 2.96
CA ALA A 142 -4.66 -2.60 4.36
C ALA A 142 -4.48 -4.02 4.86
N CYS A 143 -3.91 -4.20 6.04
CA CYS A 143 -3.82 -5.50 6.68
C CYS A 143 -5.22 -5.98 7.15
N THR A 144 -5.30 -7.16 7.76
CA THR A 144 -6.58 -7.75 8.20
C THR A 144 -7.37 -6.85 9.16
N GLY A 145 -6.68 -6.08 10.01
CA GLY A 145 -7.32 -5.19 11.00
C GLY A 145 -7.98 -5.93 12.16
N SER A 146 -8.60 -5.17 13.07
CA SER A 146 -9.24 -5.68 14.30
C SER A 146 -10.43 -6.58 14.01
N ALA A 147 -11.07 -6.46 12.85
CA ALA A 147 -12.16 -7.33 12.42
C ALA A 147 -11.77 -8.81 12.29
N GLY A 148 -10.49 -9.15 12.15
CA GLY A 148 -10.02 -10.53 12.00
C GLY A 148 -8.66 -10.83 12.62
N CYS A 149 -8.02 -9.85 13.28
CA CYS A 149 -6.69 -10.01 13.87
C CYS A 149 -6.65 -9.47 15.32
N LYS A 150 -6.43 -10.35 16.29
CA LYS A 150 -6.36 -10.00 17.73
C LYS A 150 -5.21 -9.05 18.11
N PHE A 151 -4.25 -8.85 17.24
CA PHE A 151 -3.11 -7.96 17.49
C PHE A 151 -3.31 -6.54 16.97
N ALA A 152 -4.36 -6.33 16.14
CA ALA A 152 -4.59 -5.04 15.52
C ALA A 152 -5.31 -4.10 16.49
N ALA A 153 -4.87 -2.84 16.53
CA ALA A 153 -5.45 -1.79 17.36
C ALA A 153 -6.62 -1.08 16.66
N ALA A 154 -6.83 -1.29 15.34
CA ALA A 154 -7.90 -0.65 14.57
C ALA A 154 -8.42 -1.53 13.42
N ASP A 155 -9.67 -1.27 12.95
CA ASP A 155 -10.22 -1.88 11.74
C ASP A 155 -9.65 -1.20 10.48
N THR A 156 -8.45 -1.61 10.11
CA THR A 156 -7.68 -1.02 9.02
C THR A 156 -8.40 -1.08 7.68
N LYS A 157 -9.16 -2.15 7.40
CA LYS A 157 -9.85 -2.30 6.11
C LYS A 157 -11.07 -1.38 6.00
N LYS A 158 -11.82 -1.19 7.07
CA LYS A 158 -12.93 -0.25 7.11
C LYS A 158 -12.39 1.19 7.00
N HIS A 159 -11.40 1.52 7.81
CA HIS A 159 -10.82 2.86 7.85
C HIS A 159 -10.17 3.27 6.52
N SER A 160 -9.48 2.34 5.87
CA SER A 160 -8.85 2.63 4.58
C SER A 160 -9.86 2.93 3.48
N MET A 161 -11.00 2.23 3.45
CA MET A 161 -12.06 2.51 2.48
C MET A 161 -12.72 3.85 2.73
N ILE A 162 -13.01 4.20 4.00
CA ILE A 162 -13.56 5.50 4.39
C ILE A 162 -12.61 6.63 3.97
N LEU A 163 -11.30 6.47 4.23
CA LEU A 163 -10.31 7.47 3.83
C LEU A 163 -10.24 7.61 2.29
N ALA A 164 -10.25 6.50 1.56
CA ALA A 164 -10.21 6.55 0.10
C ALA A 164 -11.42 7.31 -0.46
N GLU A 165 -12.64 7.01 -0.01
CA GLU A 165 -13.86 7.73 -0.41
C GLU A 165 -13.78 9.22 -0.09
N TYR A 166 -13.30 9.57 1.11
CA TYR A 166 -13.11 10.96 1.52
C TYR A 166 -12.16 11.73 0.60
N LEU A 167 -11.05 11.10 0.21
CA LEU A 167 -10.02 11.71 -0.63
C LEU A 167 -10.44 11.78 -2.11
N GLU A 168 -11.17 10.78 -2.61
CA GLU A 168 -11.71 10.74 -3.98
C GLU A 168 -12.63 11.93 -4.28
N ASP A 169 -13.41 12.37 -3.30
CA ASP A 169 -14.29 13.52 -3.43
C ASP A 169 -13.54 14.89 -3.50
N ARG A 170 -12.25 14.89 -3.16
CA ARG A 170 -11.45 16.13 -2.97
C ARG A 170 -10.28 16.29 -3.93
N PHE A 171 -9.74 15.16 -4.39
CA PHE A 171 -8.53 15.16 -5.20
C PHE A 171 -8.69 14.28 -6.44
N ASP A 172 -8.24 14.81 -7.57
CA ASP A 172 -7.99 14.05 -8.80
C ASP A 172 -6.50 14.15 -9.10
N LEU A 173 -5.74 13.08 -8.78
CA LEU A 173 -4.29 13.07 -8.93
C LEU A 173 -3.89 12.25 -10.14
N ASP A 174 -2.87 12.72 -10.84
CA ASP A 174 -2.29 12.10 -12.04
C ASP A 174 -1.48 10.81 -11.74
N GLN A 175 -1.16 10.57 -10.47
CA GLN A 175 -0.35 9.42 -10.03
C GLN A 175 -0.95 8.76 -8.80
N PRO A 176 -0.81 7.43 -8.64
CA PRO A 176 -1.21 6.74 -7.43
C PRO A 176 -0.42 7.20 -6.19
N ILE A 177 -1.13 7.36 -5.09
CA ILE A 177 -0.55 7.54 -3.76
C ILE A 177 -0.65 6.22 -3.00
N ASN A 178 0.48 5.68 -2.57
CA ASN A 178 0.50 4.44 -1.80
C ASN A 178 0.21 4.72 -0.33
N ILE A 179 -1.02 4.40 0.11
CA ILE A 179 -1.45 4.57 1.49
C ILE A 179 -1.55 3.19 2.14
N HIS A 180 -0.70 2.92 3.13
CA HIS A 180 -0.57 1.60 3.75
C HIS A 180 -1.08 1.59 5.20
N PHE A 181 -2.20 0.92 5.45
CA PHE A 181 -2.82 0.78 6.77
C PHE A 181 -2.36 -0.50 7.48
N THR A 182 -1.57 -0.38 8.52
CA THR A 182 -1.13 -1.50 9.35
C THR A 182 -1.75 -1.46 10.74
N GLY A 183 -2.33 -2.56 11.20
CA GLY A 183 -3.03 -2.65 12.48
C GLY A 183 -2.13 -2.80 13.72
N CYS A 184 -0.83 -3.05 13.57
CA CYS A 184 0.13 -3.20 14.68
C CYS A 184 1.58 -3.23 14.19
N HIS A 185 2.54 -3.24 15.12
CA HIS A 185 3.98 -3.26 14.82
C HIS A 185 4.49 -4.49 14.03
N HIS A 186 3.66 -5.51 13.76
CA HIS A 186 4.02 -6.60 12.85
C HIS A 186 4.14 -6.16 11.39
N SER A 187 3.65 -4.97 11.04
CA SER A 187 3.82 -4.33 9.73
C SER A 187 3.33 -5.17 8.54
N CYS A 188 2.20 -5.86 8.68
CA CYS A 188 1.69 -6.77 7.64
C CYS A 188 1.31 -6.04 6.34
N ALA A 189 0.95 -4.76 6.40
CA ALA A 189 0.73 -3.91 5.23
C ALA A 189 1.94 -3.05 4.86
N GLN A 190 3.11 -3.29 5.49
CA GLN A 190 4.37 -2.61 5.13
C GLN A 190 4.29 -1.08 5.18
N HIS A 191 3.66 -0.52 6.24
CA HIS A 191 3.42 0.92 6.38
C HIS A 191 4.68 1.79 6.20
N ALA A 192 5.85 1.26 6.55
CA ALA A 192 7.09 2.02 6.47
C ALA A 192 7.59 2.30 5.05
N ILE A 193 7.04 1.66 4.02
CA ILE A 193 7.40 1.87 2.61
C ILE A 193 6.27 2.42 1.75
N GLY A 194 5.11 2.76 2.33
CA GLY A 194 4.06 3.53 1.67
C GLY A 194 4.47 5.00 1.52
N ASP A 195 3.95 5.68 0.53
CA ASP A 195 4.07 7.16 0.42
C ASP A 195 3.54 7.80 1.71
N ILE A 196 2.39 7.28 2.19
CA ILE A 196 1.80 7.57 3.49
C ILE A 196 1.62 6.23 4.23
N GLY A 197 2.28 6.10 5.36
CA GLY A 197 2.22 4.91 6.20
C GLY A 197 1.40 5.15 7.47
N LEU A 198 0.47 4.26 7.76
CA LEU A 198 -0.42 4.36 8.92
C LEU A 198 -0.27 3.12 9.80
N ILE A 199 0.19 3.31 11.02
CA ILE A 199 0.27 2.24 12.02
C ILE A 199 -0.71 2.48 13.15
N ALA A 200 -1.65 1.55 13.31
CA ALA A 200 -2.73 1.68 14.27
C ALA A 200 -2.23 1.69 15.72
N THR A 201 -2.83 2.56 16.50
CA THR A 201 -2.66 2.71 17.94
C THR A 201 -4.01 2.96 18.60
N LYS A 202 -4.04 2.98 19.92
CA LYS A 202 -5.17 3.49 20.70
C LYS A 202 -4.87 4.90 21.16
N VAL A 203 -5.84 5.79 21.01
CA VAL A 203 -5.72 7.22 21.31
C VAL A 203 -6.74 7.58 22.37
N GLU A 204 -6.30 8.31 23.38
CA GLU A 204 -7.18 8.84 24.44
C GLU A 204 -7.86 10.13 23.95
N VAL A 205 -9.18 10.13 23.94
CA VAL A 205 -9.99 11.30 23.60
C VAL A 205 -11.02 11.50 24.73
N GLY A 206 -10.78 12.46 25.58
CA GLY A 206 -11.54 12.62 26.83
C GLY A 206 -11.33 11.43 27.75
N GLU A 207 -12.41 10.72 28.08
CA GLU A 207 -12.39 9.51 28.93
C GLU A 207 -12.38 8.20 28.12
N GLU A 208 -12.37 8.27 26.79
CA GLU A 208 -12.49 7.11 25.91
C GLU A 208 -11.18 6.79 25.17
N MET A 209 -10.93 5.48 24.97
CA MET A 209 -9.85 4.99 24.13
C MET A 209 -10.40 4.66 22.75
N VAL A 210 -10.09 5.50 21.76
CA VAL A 210 -10.54 5.34 20.37
C VAL A 210 -9.48 4.73 19.48
N GLU A 211 -9.88 4.27 18.29
CA GLU A 211 -8.96 3.81 17.24
C GLU A 211 -8.27 5.01 16.59
N GLY A 212 -6.97 4.91 16.37
CA GLY A 212 -6.17 5.94 15.74
C GLY A 212 -4.89 5.41 15.10
N TYR A 213 -4.04 6.31 14.64
CA TYR A 213 -2.85 5.98 13.88
C TYR A 213 -1.69 6.93 14.16
N ASP A 214 -0.47 6.39 14.15
CA ASP A 214 0.70 7.19 13.85
C ASP A 214 0.79 7.32 12.34
N VAL A 215 1.14 8.51 11.84
CA VAL A 215 1.24 8.85 10.42
C VAL A 215 2.71 8.97 10.04
N LEU A 216 3.14 8.18 9.06
CA LEU A 216 4.47 8.23 8.48
C LEU A 216 4.36 8.76 7.05
N VAL A 217 5.40 9.45 6.57
CA VAL A 217 5.53 9.92 5.19
C VAL A 217 6.91 9.62 4.62
N GLY A 218 7.05 9.62 3.30
CA GLY A 218 8.33 9.49 2.61
C GLY A 218 8.83 8.07 2.47
N GLY A 219 7.99 7.06 2.71
CA GLY A 219 8.30 5.69 2.35
C GLY A 219 8.36 5.52 0.83
N ARG A 220 9.15 4.56 0.35
CA ARG A 220 9.34 4.32 -1.08
C ARG A 220 9.70 2.87 -1.34
N THR A 221 9.18 2.34 -2.44
CA THR A 221 9.54 1.03 -2.99
C THR A 221 10.39 1.19 -4.25
N GLY A 222 11.05 0.12 -4.67
CA GLY A 222 11.84 0.11 -5.91
C GLY A 222 13.32 0.37 -5.68
N ILE A 223 13.99 0.98 -6.66
CA ILE A 223 15.45 1.16 -6.67
C ILE A 223 15.90 2.13 -5.58
N ASP A 224 15.18 3.23 -5.45
CA ASP A 224 15.44 4.29 -4.46
C ASP A 224 14.60 4.06 -3.20
N PHE A 225 14.54 2.81 -2.72
CA PHE A 225 13.74 2.50 -1.54
C PHE A 225 14.07 3.42 -0.35
N ALA A 226 13.04 3.79 0.38
CA ALA A 226 13.16 4.58 1.61
C ALA A 226 12.19 4.09 2.67
N ILE A 227 12.58 4.27 3.91
CA ILE A 227 11.71 4.05 5.07
C ILE A 227 11.10 5.40 5.45
N GLY A 228 9.78 5.45 5.51
CA GLY A 228 9.05 6.63 5.95
C GLY A 228 9.39 7.00 7.40
N HIS A 229 9.37 8.28 7.67
CA HIS A 229 9.53 8.82 9.02
C HIS A 229 8.18 9.23 9.60
N LYS A 230 8.07 9.20 10.92
CA LYS A 230 6.84 9.58 11.63
C LYS A 230 6.68 11.10 11.57
N LEU A 231 5.54 11.55 11.06
CA LEU A 231 5.16 12.96 10.98
C LEU A 231 4.17 13.34 12.10
N TYR A 232 3.20 12.48 12.37
CA TYR A 232 2.25 12.66 13.48
C TYR A 232 2.15 11.40 14.31
N GLU A 233 1.86 11.57 15.59
CA GLU A 233 1.72 10.50 16.56
C GLU A 233 0.34 10.52 17.19
N SER A 234 -0.24 9.31 17.37
CA SER A 234 -1.49 9.13 18.11
C SER A 234 -2.67 9.98 17.61
N VAL A 235 -2.87 10.01 16.28
CA VAL A 235 -3.98 10.72 15.63
C VAL A 235 -5.26 9.87 15.74
N ALA A 236 -6.32 10.39 16.32
CA ALA A 236 -7.62 9.73 16.33
C ALA A 236 -8.14 9.54 14.89
N PHE A 237 -8.82 8.42 14.58
CA PHE A 237 -9.29 8.17 13.22
C PHE A 237 -10.26 9.25 12.72
N THR A 238 -11.04 9.85 13.62
CA THR A 238 -11.94 10.98 13.28
C THR A 238 -11.21 12.18 12.68
N ASP A 239 -9.96 12.40 13.07
CA ASP A 239 -9.15 13.54 12.63
C ASP A 239 -8.24 13.17 11.45
N LEU A 240 -8.00 11.86 11.26
CA LEU A 240 -7.07 11.36 10.25
C LEU A 240 -7.39 11.83 8.81
N PRO A 241 -8.65 11.83 8.33
CA PRO A 241 -8.95 12.30 6.97
C PRO A 241 -8.50 13.73 6.71
N SER A 242 -8.76 14.66 7.65
CA SER A 242 -8.35 16.07 7.54
C SER A 242 -6.82 16.23 7.56
N ILE A 243 -6.13 15.39 8.34
CA ILE A 243 -4.67 15.38 8.37
C ILE A 243 -4.08 14.93 7.05
N ILE A 244 -4.60 13.83 6.49
CA ILE A 244 -4.15 13.34 5.19
C ILE A 244 -4.49 14.34 4.07
N GLU A 245 -5.66 14.97 4.12
CA GLU A 245 -6.04 16.05 3.20
C GLU A 245 -5.00 17.19 3.21
N SER A 246 -4.61 17.70 4.39
CA SER A 246 -3.60 18.76 4.48
C SER A 246 -2.22 18.34 3.98
N ILE A 247 -1.82 17.08 4.19
CA ILE A 247 -0.59 16.53 3.62
C ILE A 247 -0.66 16.55 2.08
N LEU A 248 -1.79 16.15 1.51
CA LEU A 248 -1.99 16.10 0.07
C LEU A 248 -2.16 17.51 -0.54
N GLU A 249 -2.86 18.45 0.13
CA GLU A 249 -2.91 19.86 -0.27
C GLU A 249 -1.48 20.43 -0.34
N THR A 250 -0.67 20.19 0.70
CA THR A 250 0.73 20.63 0.74
C THR A 250 1.54 20.05 -0.44
N PHE A 251 1.31 18.80 -0.77
CA PHE A 251 1.94 18.15 -1.93
C PHE A 251 1.48 18.81 -3.24
N VAL A 252 0.18 18.93 -3.45
CA VAL A 252 -0.39 19.46 -4.70
C VAL A 252 0.06 20.91 -4.95
N ASP A 253 0.07 21.72 -3.91
CA ASP A 253 0.42 23.15 -4.00
C ASP A 253 1.92 23.42 -4.24
N ASN A 254 2.80 22.47 -3.86
CA ASN A 254 4.25 22.70 -3.85
C ASN A 254 5.04 21.71 -4.70
N ARG A 255 4.41 20.70 -5.33
CA ARG A 255 5.10 19.76 -6.21
C ARG A 255 5.49 20.39 -7.55
N ASN A 256 6.57 19.90 -8.14
CA ASN A 256 6.88 20.19 -9.54
C ASN A 256 5.95 19.39 -10.46
N GLU A 257 5.84 19.82 -11.74
CA GLU A 257 5.07 19.08 -12.75
C GLU A 257 5.57 17.63 -12.87
N GLY A 258 4.65 16.66 -12.75
CA GLY A 258 4.95 15.23 -12.82
C GLY A 258 5.73 14.66 -11.63
N GLU A 259 6.01 15.45 -10.59
CA GLU A 259 6.73 14.98 -9.40
C GLU A 259 5.86 14.02 -8.58
N SER A 260 6.41 12.86 -8.23
CA SER A 260 5.73 11.91 -7.35
C SER A 260 5.71 12.39 -5.90
N PHE A 261 4.72 11.90 -5.11
CA PHE A 261 4.68 12.19 -3.68
C PHE A 261 5.98 11.76 -2.97
N ALA A 262 6.53 10.61 -3.34
CA ALA A 262 7.77 10.11 -2.77
C ALA A 262 8.99 11.00 -3.10
N ASP A 263 9.06 11.58 -4.31
CA ASP A 263 10.13 12.53 -4.68
C ASP A 263 9.95 13.85 -3.95
N PHE A 264 8.72 14.35 -3.91
CA PHE A 264 8.37 15.56 -3.18
C PHE A 264 8.72 15.45 -1.70
N SER A 265 8.32 14.38 -1.01
CA SER A 265 8.58 14.19 0.41
C SER A 265 10.07 14.05 0.73
N LYS A 266 10.89 13.58 -0.23
CA LYS A 266 12.35 13.54 -0.08
C LYS A 266 13.00 14.90 -0.21
N ARG A 267 12.46 15.75 -1.09
CA ARG A 267 13.01 17.07 -1.42
C ARG A 267 12.56 18.16 -0.46
N SER A 268 11.34 18.02 0.07
CA SER A 268 10.65 19.08 0.80
C SER A 268 10.90 19.01 2.29
N ASP A 269 11.37 20.10 2.86
CA ASP A 269 11.52 20.28 4.32
C ASP A 269 10.16 20.40 5.03
N LEU A 270 9.05 20.53 4.28
CA LEU A 270 7.69 20.65 4.83
C LEU A 270 7.25 19.38 5.58
N PHE A 271 7.89 18.24 5.28
CA PHE A 271 7.66 16.96 5.96
C PHE A 271 8.83 16.55 6.86
N ASP A 272 9.76 17.44 7.17
CA ASP A 272 10.80 17.18 8.14
C ASP A 272 10.15 17.00 9.53
N PRO A 273 10.45 15.93 10.27
CA PRO A 273 9.99 15.75 11.64
C PRO A 273 10.32 16.89 12.59
N GLN A 274 11.40 17.65 12.32
CA GLN A 274 11.79 18.83 13.10
C GLN A 274 10.95 20.06 12.77
N SER A 275 10.32 20.12 11.61
CA SER A 275 9.41 21.21 11.23
C SER A 275 8.03 21.12 11.87
N GLY A 276 7.69 19.96 12.49
CA GLY A 276 6.37 19.71 13.08
C GLY A 276 5.28 19.37 12.05
N GLY A 277 5.67 19.22 10.76
CA GLY A 277 4.73 18.96 9.67
C GLY A 277 3.88 20.19 9.30
N PRO A 278 3.01 20.08 8.28
CA PRO A 278 2.07 21.14 7.91
C PRO A 278 1.21 21.55 9.09
N THR A 279 1.21 22.84 9.42
CA THR A 279 0.41 23.36 10.54
C THR A 279 -1.07 23.23 10.23
N PHE A 280 -1.80 22.48 11.06
CA PHE A 280 -3.25 22.44 10.99
C PHE A 280 -3.84 23.74 11.48
N ALA A 281 -4.51 24.46 10.60
CA ALA A 281 -5.63 25.26 11.05
C ALA A 281 -6.74 24.26 11.41
N ALA A 282 -7.12 24.19 12.68
CA ALA A 282 -8.27 23.39 13.12
C ALA A 282 -9.52 23.85 12.35
N ARG A 283 -9.71 23.29 11.15
CA ARG A 283 -10.94 23.50 10.37
C ARG A 283 -12.03 22.73 11.07
N ASN A 284 -13.04 23.46 11.51
CA ASN A 284 -14.25 23.03 12.22
C ASN A 284 -14.57 21.53 12.08
N MET A 285 -14.15 20.75 13.08
CA MET A 285 -14.33 19.29 13.16
C MET A 285 -15.81 18.86 13.06
N SER A 286 -16.75 19.78 13.29
CA SER A 286 -18.20 19.52 13.17
C SER A 286 -18.67 19.15 11.75
N LYS A 287 -17.96 19.50 10.69
CA LYS A 287 -18.31 19.10 9.31
C LYS A 287 -17.87 17.68 8.98
N VAL A 288 -16.67 17.27 9.38
CA VAL A 288 -16.14 15.93 9.10
C VAL A 288 -16.92 14.84 9.83
N GLN A 289 -17.37 15.13 11.05
CA GLN A 289 -18.23 14.18 11.81
C GLN A 289 -19.63 14.00 11.19
N MET A 290 -20.16 14.99 10.46
CA MET A 290 -21.45 14.86 9.79
C MET A 290 -21.38 14.15 8.43
N GLU A 291 -20.23 14.18 7.74
CA GLU A 291 -20.06 13.52 6.45
C GLU A 291 -19.66 12.05 6.58
N LEU A 292 -18.93 11.69 7.65
CA LEU A 292 -18.67 10.29 8.00
C LEU A 292 -19.92 9.66 8.61
N LYS A 293 -20.93 9.37 7.78
CA LYS A 293 -22.04 8.47 8.17
C LYS A 293 -21.44 7.07 8.38
N LEU A 294 -20.94 6.85 9.59
CA LEU A 294 -20.57 5.50 10.03
C LEU A 294 -21.89 4.71 10.19
N PRO A 295 -22.06 3.57 9.47
CA PRO A 295 -23.16 2.65 9.75
C PRO A 295 -22.99 2.02 11.13
#